data_9b54983045877760fcbbb988f0dcefce
#
_entry.id   9b54983045877760fcbbb988f0dcefce
#
_cell.length_a   1.000
_cell.length_b   1.000
_cell.length_c   1.000
_cell.angle_alpha   90.00
_cell.angle_beta   90.00
_cell.angle_gamma   90.00
#
_symmetry.space_group_name_H-M   'P 1'
#
loop_
_entity.id
_entity.type
_entity.pdbx_description
1 polymer ?
#
loop_
_entity_poly.entity_id
_entity_poly.type
_entity_poly.pdbx_seq_one_letter_code
_entity_poly.pdbx_strand_id
1 'polypeptide(L)'
;DDGTAIFLFDEEVFPVCSPSWLGTHAAPMCVDDFLHIDLIDSDTTLEGWMTWNSWFKELGESRHKMSYSLRCSSYNDTVQAAIKGYGIALGWNRLLGPLLLSGDLVRVSPFVVKPKDAYYLIVPNGREITPLVQSLVDWLREESVSVH
;
A
#
# COMPACT_ATOMS: atom_id res chain seq x y z
N ASP A 1 -18.82 15.82 8.31
CA ASP A 1 -18.87 14.85 7.24
C ASP A 1 -20.05 15.15 6.31
N ASP A 2 -19.74 15.40 5.06
CA ASP A 2 -20.70 15.94 4.11
C ASP A 2 -21.37 14.86 3.24
N GLY A 3 -21.33 13.61 3.66
CA GLY A 3 -21.93 12.56 2.84
C GLY A 3 -22.02 11.21 3.49
N THR A 4 -22.55 10.26 2.72
CA THR A 4 -22.61 8.87 3.10
C THR A 4 -21.42 8.13 2.48
N ALA A 5 -20.64 7.45 3.31
CA ALA A 5 -19.52 6.65 2.83
C ALA A 5 -20.00 5.23 2.53
N ILE A 6 -19.72 4.76 1.32
CA ILE A 6 -20.03 3.40 0.92
C ILE A 6 -18.73 2.62 0.83
N PHE A 7 -18.56 1.60 1.66
CA PHE A 7 -17.37 0.77 1.65
C PHE A 7 -17.32 -0.06 0.36
N LEU A 8 -16.21 0.00 -0.35
CA LEU A 8 -16.03 -0.74 -1.61
C LEU A 8 -15.25 -2.04 -1.41
N PHE A 9 -14.07 -1.98 -0.80
CA PHE A 9 -13.26 -3.19 -0.61
C PHE A 9 -12.11 -2.92 0.36
N ASP A 10 -11.57 -4.02 0.89
CA ASP A 10 -10.40 -3.99 1.78
C ASP A 10 -9.11 -3.79 1.03
N GLU A 11 -8.06 -3.43 1.77
CA GLU A 11 -6.72 -3.34 1.24
C GLU A 11 -5.73 -3.94 2.21
N GLU A 12 -4.56 -4.32 1.69
CA GLU A 12 -3.42 -4.79 2.46
C GLU A 12 -2.19 -4.02 2.04
N VAL A 13 -1.38 -3.60 3.01
CA VAL A 13 -0.13 -2.90 2.76
C VAL A 13 1.01 -3.72 3.34
N PHE A 14 1.99 -4.02 2.52
CA PHE A 14 3.11 -4.88 2.89
C PHE A 14 4.38 -4.46 2.17
N PRO A 15 5.56 -4.81 2.73
CA PRO A 15 6.83 -4.50 2.07
C PRO A 15 7.02 -5.26 0.76
N VAL A 16 7.48 -4.53 -0.26
CA VAL A 16 7.79 -5.10 -1.57
C VAL A 16 9.14 -4.61 -2.06
N CYS A 17 9.78 -5.41 -2.91
CA CYS A 17 11.01 -5.04 -3.57
C CYS A 17 11.11 -5.74 -4.92
N SER A 18 12.12 -5.38 -5.71
CA SER A 18 12.41 -6.10 -6.95
C SER A 18 13.09 -7.44 -6.64
N PRO A 19 12.93 -8.46 -7.50
CA PRO A 19 13.69 -9.70 -7.35
C PRO A 19 15.21 -9.48 -7.33
N SER A 20 15.71 -8.48 -8.04
CA SER A 20 17.14 -8.19 -8.07
C SER A 20 17.67 -7.75 -6.71
N TRP A 21 16.85 -7.04 -5.91
CA TRP A 21 17.24 -6.67 -4.57
C TRP A 21 17.39 -7.90 -3.68
N LEU A 22 16.47 -8.85 -3.75
CA LEU A 22 16.54 -10.10 -3.00
C LEU A 22 17.74 -10.97 -3.41
N GLY A 23 18.21 -10.81 -4.65
CA GLY A 23 19.37 -11.54 -5.12
C GLY A 23 20.67 -11.13 -4.42
N THR A 24 20.70 -9.95 -3.78
CA THR A 24 21.90 -9.40 -3.14
C THR A 24 21.69 -9.05 -1.66
N HIS A 25 20.48 -9.22 -1.13
CA HIS A 25 20.12 -8.86 0.25
C HIS A 25 19.28 -9.95 0.88
N ALA A 26 19.36 -10.04 2.21
CA ALA A 26 18.50 -10.96 2.96
C ALA A 26 17.13 -10.34 3.21
N ALA A 27 16.09 -11.16 3.09
CA ALA A 27 14.72 -10.71 3.39
C ALA A 27 14.57 -10.47 4.90
N PRO A 28 13.85 -9.41 5.30
CA PRO A 28 13.60 -9.16 6.72
C PRO A 28 12.63 -10.18 7.29
N MET A 29 13.01 -10.80 8.39
CA MET A 29 12.20 -11.83 9.05
C MET A 29 11.57 -11.33 10.35
N CYS A 30 12.06 -10.23 10.89
CA CYS A 30 11.50 -9.59 12.08
C CYS A 30 11.57 -8.07 11.91
N VAL A 31 10.87 -7.34 12.79
CA VAL A 31 10.80 -5.88 12.68
C VAL A 31 12.17 -5.25 12.81
N ASP A 32 13.04 -5.77 13.68
CA ASP A 32 14.39 -5.21 13.86
C ASP A 32 15.23 -5.30 12.59
N ASP A 33 14.98 -6.26 11.73
CA ASP A 33 15.72 -6.39 10.48
C ASP A 33 15.55 -5.17 9.57
N PHE A 34 14.42 -4.47 9.67
CA PHE A 34 14.15 -3.27 8.88
C PHE A 34 15.04 -2.09 9.27
N LEU A 35 15.66 -2.12 10.44
CA LEU A 35 16.58 -1.07 10.88
C LEU A 35 17.87 -1.04 10.04
N HIS A 36 18.19 -2.12 9.37
CA HIS A 36 19.45 -2.30 8.63
C HIS A 36 19.24 -2.44 7.13
N ILE A 37 18.10 -2.02 6.64
CA ILE A 37 17.70 -2.21 5.24
C ILE A 37 17.43 -0.84 4.62
N ASP A 38 17.72 -0.72 3.33
CA ASP A 38 17.39 0.47 2.56
C ASP A 38 15.89 0.54 2.33
N LEU A 39 15.23 1.47 3.00
CA LEU A 39 13.79 1.68 2.88
C LEU A 39 13.52 2.88 1.99
N ILE A 40 12.52 2.75 1.13
CA ILE A 40 12.03 3.82 0.28
C ILE A 40 10.73 4.32 0.88
N ASP A 41 10.68 5.60 1.24
CA ASP A 41 9.49 6.20 1.84
C ASP A 41 8.81 7.14 0.85
N SER A 42 7.53 7.37 1.06
CA SER A 42 6.73 8.31 0.27
C SER A 42 6.36 9.50 1.13
N ASP A 43 6.63 10.70 0.66
CA ASP A 43 6.18 11.93 1.32
C ASP A 43 4.82 12.31 0.76
N THR A 44 3.82 11.50 1.06
CA THR A 44 2.49 11.61 0.48
C THR A 44 1.41 11.72 1.54
N THR A 45 1.72 12.37 2.66
CA THR A 45 0.78 12.48 3.79
C THR A 45 -0.52 13.17 3.41
N LEU A 46 -0.47 14.12 2.47
CA LEU A 46 -1.65 14.84 2.00
C LEU A 46 -2.60 13.95 1.18
N GLU A 47 -2.09 12.87 0.62
CA GLU A 47 -2.89 11.95 -0.21
C GLU A 47 -3.42 10.77 0.60
N GLY A 48 -3.12 10.71 1.89
CA GLY A 48 -3.56 9.61 2.74
C GLY A 48 -2.78 8.31 2.58
N TRP A 49 -1.67 8.34 1.86
CA TRP A 49 -0.82 7.15 1.73
C TRP A 49 -0.13 6.85 3.06
N MET A 50 0.08 5.57 3.31
CA MET A 50 0.74 5.12 4.52
C MET A 50 2.25 5.32 4.39
N THR A 51 2.88 5.94 5.41
CA THR A 51 4.33 6.02 5.52
C THR A 51 4.87 4.83 6.28
N TRP A 52 6.19 4.61 6.21
CA TRP A 52 6.80 3.55 7.02
C TRP A 52 6.55 3.74 8.51
N ASN A 53 6.61 4.98 9.00
CA ASN A 53 6.31 5.25 10.41
C ASN A 53 4.89 4.85 10.79
N SER A 54 3.89 5.20 9.99
CA SER A 54 2.51 4.83 10.28
C SER A 54 2.29 3.34 10.14
N TRP A 55 2.98 2.68 9.21
CA TRP A 55 2.88 1.23 9.03
C TRP A 55 3.43 0.49 10.25
N PHE A 56 4.59 0.87 10.76
CA PHE A 56 5.15 0.27 11.98
C PHE A 56 4.29 0.55 13.20
N LYS A 57 3.69 1.75 13.26
CA LYS A 57 2.78 2.09 14.35
C LYS A 57 1.58 1.16 14.38
N GLU A 58 1.03 0.82 13.22
CA GLU A 58 -0.09 -0.11 13.12
C GLU A 58 0.31 -1.53 13.53
N LEU A 59 1.58 -1.89 13.39
CA LEU A 59 2.09 -3.16 13.89
C LEU A 59 2.40 -3.14 15.39
N GLY A 60 2.26 -1.98 16.06
CA GLY A 60 2.62 -1.84 17.46
C GLY A 60 4.10 -1.56 17.69
N GLU A 61 4.84 -1.13 16.68
CA GLU A 61 6.29 -0.96 16.72
C GLU A 61 6.71 0.48 16.41
N SER A 62 6.12 1.45 17.10
CA SER A 62 6.36 2.87 16.83
C SER A 62 7.64 3.44 17.42
N ARG A 63 8.36 2.68 18.26
CA ARG A 63 9.53 3.17 19.00
C ARG A 63 10.81 3.22 18.17
N HIS A 64 10.84 2.59 17.01
CA HIS A 64 12.04 2.51 16.19
C HIS A 64 12.15 3.70 15.26
N LYS A 65 13.39 4.20 15.08
CA LYS A 65 13.68 5.17 14.05
C LYS A 65 14.22 4.43 12.84
N MET A 66 13.55 4.59 11.72
CA MET A 66 13.97 3.97 10.47
C MET A 66 14.81 4.93 9.66
N SER A 67 15.82 4.39 8.97
CA SER A 67 16.61 5.16 8.01
C SER A 67 16.03 4.93 6.61
N TYR A 68 15.86 6.02 5.88
CA TYR A 68 15.35 5.93 4.51
C TYR A 68 16.48 6.25 3.54
N SER A 69 16.74 5.34 2.61
CA SER A 69 17.74 5.57 1.58
C SER A 69 17.21 6.52 0.50
N LEU A 70 15.88 6.61 0.38
CA LEU A 70 15.24 7.43 -0.62
C LEU A 70 13.87 7.83 -0.12
N ARG A 71 13.48 9.08 -0.35
CA ARG A 71 12.12 9.55 -0.08
C ARG A 71 11.57 10.18 -1.34
N CYS A 72 10.49 9.66 -1.84
CA CYS A 72 9.87 10.10 -3.08
C CYS A 72 8.65 10.97 -2.79
N SER A 73 8.35 11.90 -3.69
CA SER A 73 7.24 12.83 -3.52
C SER A 73 5.90 12.25 -3.95
N SER A 74 5.90 11.11 -4.64
CA SER A 74 4.67 10.45 -5.05
C SER A 74 4.78 8.95 -4.85
N TYR A 75 3.60 8.30 -4.72
CA TYR A 75 3.56 6.85 -4.61
C TYR A 75 4.09 6.17 -5.88
N ASN A 76 3.76 6.73 -7.05
CA ASN A 76 4.24 6.17 -8.31
C ASN A 76 5.76 6.17 -8.40
N ASP A 77 6.41 7.26 -7.98
CA ASP A 77 7.88 7.33 -7.95
C ASP A 77 8.47 6.32 -6.97
N THR A 78 7.80 6.12 -5.84
CA THR A 78 8.21 5.13 -4.85
C THR A 78 8.19 3.73 -5.45
N VAL A 79 7.12 3.38 -6.16
CA VAL A 79 6.98 2.09 -6.82
C VAL A 79 8.06 1.90 -7.88
N GLN A 80 8.33 2.93 -8.69
CA GLN A 80 9.36 2.85 -9.72
C GLN A 80 10.75 2.65 -9.12
N ALA A 81 11.03 3.31 -7.99
CA ALA A 81 12.31 3.13 -7.30
C ALA A 81 12.47 1.69 -6.80
N ALA A 82 11.40 1.09 -6.29
CA ALA A 82 11.43 -0.30 -5.84
C ALA A 82 11.66 -1.26 -7.02
N ILE A 83 11.00 -1.03 -8.14
CA ILE A 83 11.19 -1.85 -9.36
C ILE A 83 12.66 -1.80 -9.81
N LYS A 84 13.30 -0.64 -9.68
CA LYS A 84 14.71 -0.46 -10.07
C LYS A 84 15.70 -1.03 -9.05
N GLY A 85 15.22 -1.56 -7.94
CA GLY A 85 16.10 -2.22 -6.97
C GLY A 85 16.75 -1.29 -5.96
N TYR A 86 16.19 -0.10 -5.72
CA TYR A 86 16.78 0.86 -4.80
C TYR A 86 16.48 0.58 -3.33
N GLY A 87 15.62 -0.38 -3.04
CA GLY A 87 15.29 -0.74 -1.67
C GLY A 87 13.90 -1.36 -1.56
N ILE A 88 13.39 -1.38 -0.33
CA ILE A 88 12.07 -1.92 -0.01
C ILE A 88 11.07 -0.76 0.16
N ALA A 89 9.95 -0.86 -0.52
CA ALA A 89 8.86 0.10 -0.42
C ALA A 89 7.62 -0.55 0.17
N LEU A 90 6.67 0.25 0.64
CA LEU A 90 5.35 -0.24 1.03
C LEU A 90 4.50 -0.41 -0.20
N GLY A 91 3.93 -1.58 -0.36
CA GLY A 91 3.07 -1.90 -1.49
C GLY A 91 1.61 -2.04 -1.08
N TRP A 92 0.73 -1.39 -1.82
CA TRP A 92 -0.71 -1.50 -1.67
C TRP A 92 -1.19 -2.60 -2.62
N ASN A 93 -1.67 -3.67 -2.06
CA ASN A 93 -1.93 -4.92 -2.79
C ASN A 93 -2.76 -4.73 -4.07
N ARG A 94 -3.87 -3.98 -3.97
CA ARG A 94 -4.75 -3.81 -5.12
C ARG A 94 -4.15 -2.96 -6.22
N LEU A 95 -3.36 -1.95 -5.85
CA LEU A 95 -2.70 -1.08 -6.83
C LEU A 95 -1.53 -1.77 -7.51
N LEU A 96 -0.85 -2.68 -6.81
CA LEU A 96 0.33 -3.36 -7.34
C LEU A 96 0.03 -4.73 -7.91
N GLY A 97 -1.25 -5.13 -7.98
CA GLY A 97 -1.63 -6.44 -8.48
C GLY A 97 -0.92 -6.86 -9.77
N PRO A 98 -0.97 -6.04 -10.83
CA PRO A 98 -0.28 -6.39 -12.08
C PRO A 98 1.23 -6.59 -11.92
N LEU A 99 1.89 -5.77 -11.10
CA LEU A 99 3.34 -5.87 -10.89
C LEU A 99 3.70 -7.09 -10.05
N LEU A 100 2.84 -7.48 -9.12
CA LEU A 100 3.02 -8.69 -8.32
C LEU A 100 2.82 -9.95 -9.18
N LEU A 101 1.83 -9.92 -10.08
CA LEU A 101 1.58 -11.02 -10.98
C LEU A 101 2.69 -11.19 -12.01
N SER A 102 3.25 -10.10 -12.52
CA SER A 102 4.35 -10.16 -13.49
C SER A 102 5.67 -10.53 -12.85
N GLY A 103 5.80 -10.37 -11.53
CA GLY A 103 7.04 -10.62 -10.82
C GLY A 103 8.02 -9.44 -10.81
N ASP A 104 7.62 -8.28 -11.32
CA ASP A 104 8.44 -7.06 -11.25
C ASP A 104 8.64 -6.61 -9.82
N LEU A 105 7.67 -6.87 -8.96
CA LEU A 105 7.75 -6.68 -7.52
C LEU A 105 7.33 -7.96 -6.82
N VAL A 106 7.95 -8.23 -5.67
CA VAL A 106 7.64 -9.39 -4.84
C VAL A 106 7.47 -8.95 -3.39
N ARG A 107 6.61 -9.66 -2.66
CA ARG A 107 6.50 -9.46 -1.21
C ARG A 107 7.78 -9.97 -0.56
N VAL A 108 8.28 -9.22 0.40
CA VAL A 108 9.60 -9.51 0.96
C VAL A 108 9.54 -9.90 2.44
N SER A 109 8.37 -9.81 3.08
CA SER A 109 8.22 -10.20 4.49
C SER A 109 6.81 -10.69 4.75
N PRO A 110 6.57 -11.39 5.88
CA PRO A 110 5.23 -11.86 6.25
C PRO A 110 4.34 -10.76 6.86
N PHE A 111 4.89 -9.57 7.14
CA PHE A 111 4.16 -8.53 7.84
C PHE A 111 3.19 -7.82 6.90
N VAL A 112 1.95 -7.64 7.36
CA VAL A 112 0.87 -7.02 6.60
C VAL A 112 0.09 -6.10 7.52
N VAL A 113 -0.25 -4.90 7.04
CA VAL A 113 -1.17 -4.01 7.71
C VAL A 113 -2.41 -3.87 6.84
N LYS A 114 -3.59 -3.97 7.46
CA LYS A 114 -4.86 -3.75 6.78
C LYS A 114 -5.38 -2.37 7.17
N PRO A 115 -5.19 -1.35 6.33
CA PRO A 115 -5.67 -0.02 6.68
C PRO A 115 -7.18 0.01 6.76
N LYS A 116 -7.69 0.75 7.72
CA LYS A 116 -9.13 1.02 7.81
C LYS A 116 -9.48 2.05 6.74
N ASP A 117 -10.68 2.01 6.25
CA ASP A 117 -11.20 3.03 5.34
C ASP A 117 -10.38 3.17 4.04
N ALA A 118 -9.87 2.06 3.53
CA ALA A 118 -8.97 2.10 2.38
C ALA A 118 -9.65 2.60 1.11
N TYR A 119 -10.85 2.11 0.82
CA TYR A 119 -11.57 2.49 -0.40
C TYR A 119 -13.04 2.71 -0.10
N TYR A 120 -13.50 3.95 -0.25
CA TYR A 120 -14.87 4.35 -0.03
C TYR A 120 -15.37 5.21 -1.19
N LEU A 121 -16.63 5.04 -1.52
CA LEU A 121 -17.35 5.96 -2.39
C LEU A 121 -18.14 6.92 -1.49
N ILE A 122 -17.94 8.21 -1.68
CA ILE A 122 -18.64 9.24 -0.90
C ILE A 122 -19.81 9.76 -1.72
N VAL A 123 -21.02 9.63 -1.17
CA VAL A 123 -22.22 10.18 -1.76
C VAL A 123 -22.61 11.43 -0.98
N PRO A 124 -22.65 12.63 -1.61
CA PRO A 124 -22.96 13.86 -0.89
C PRO A 124 -24.33 13.82 -0.21
N ASN A 125 -24.44 14.51 0.92
CA ASN A 125 -25.72 14.62 1.64
C ASN A 125 -26.80 15.19 0.75
N GLY A 126 -28.04 14.67 0.93
CA GLY A 126 -29.19 15.13 0.17
C GLY A 126 -29.33 14.49 -1.20
N ARG A 127 -28.43 13.59 -1.56
CA ARG A 127 -28.53 12.85 -2.82
C ARG A 127 -28.88 11.40 -2.54
N GLU A 128 -29.72 10.84 -3.39
CA GLU A 128 -30.08 9.44 -3.31
C GLU A 128 -29.11 8.59 -4.14
N ILE A 129 -28.91 7.36 -3.70
CA ILE A 129 -28.15 6.39 -4.48
C ILE A 129 -29.05 5.92 -5.63
N THR A 130 -28.69 6.32 -6.84
CA THR A 130 -29.44 5.93 -8.03
C THR A 130 -29.10 4.50 -8.42
N PRO A 131 -29.96 3.83 -9.22
CA PRO A 131 -29.62 2.51 -9.76
C PRO A 131 -28.30 2.50 -10.53
N LEU A 132 -27.95 3.58 -11.22
CA LEU A 132 -26.70 3.69 -11.95
C LEU A 132 -25.48 3.67 -10.99
N VAL A 133 -25.57 4.44 -9.90
CA VAL A 133 -24.50 4.46 -8.88
C VAL A 133 -24.39 3.09 -8.22
N GLN A 134 -25.50 2.44 -7.91
CA GLN A 134 -25.48 1.12 -7.31
C GLN A 134 -24.82 0.10 -8.25
N SER A 135 -25.12 0.17 -9.54
CA SER A 135 -24.49 -0.70 -10.53
C SER A 135 -22.98 -0.49 -10.60
N LEU A 136 -22.53 0.77 -10.51
CA LEU A 136 -21.10 1.09 -10.49
C LEU A 136 -20.42 0.51 -9.24
N VAL A 137 -21.06 0.65 -8.08
CA VAL A 137 -20.52 0.11 -6.82
C VAL A 137 -20.38 -1.41 -6.91
N ASP A 138 -21.42 -2.09 -7.42
CA ASP A 138 -21.42 -3.53 -7.57
C ASP A 138 -20.30 -3.98 -8.52
N TRP A 139 -20.15 -3.27 -9.64
CA TRP A 139 -19.09 -3.57 -10.61
C TRP A 139 -17.69 -3.41 -9.99
N LEU A 140 -17.45 -2.32 -9.25
CA LEU A 140 -16.17 -2.09 -8.59
C LEU A 140 -15.84 -3.19 -7.59
N ARG A 141 -16.85 -3.67 -6.85
CA ARG A 141 -16.64 -4.77 -5.89
C ARG A 141 -16.30 -6.07 -6.59
N GLU A 142 -16.95 -6.37 -7.71
CA GLU A 142 -16.65 -7.56 -8.49
C GLU A 142 -15.25 -7.53 -9.07
N GLU A 143 -14.85 -6.39 -9.65
CA GLU A 143 -13.51 -6.24 -10.21
C GLU A 143 -12.43 -6.37 -9.12
N SER A 144 -12.69 -5.87 -7.92
CA SER A 144 -11.73 -5.98 -6.83
C SER A 144 -11.53 -7.42 -6.38
N VAL A 145 -12.57 -8.25 -6.45
CA VAL A 145 -12.47 -9.68 -6.11
C VAL A 145 -11.67 -10.42 -7.18
N SER A 146 -11.84 -10.08 -8.45
CA SER A 146 -11.16 -10.76 -9.55
C SER A 146 -9.64 -10.47 -9.61
N VAL A 147 -9.16 -9.45 -8.91
CA VAL A 147 -7.74 -9.10 -8.86
C VAL A 147 -6.95 -9.98 -7.89
N HIS A 148 -7.67 -10.67 -7.01
CA HIS A 148 -7.03 -11.62 -6.09
C HIS A 148 -6.88 -12.99 -6.76
#